data_efabb23cba89707b4027532bcd096a04
#
_entry.id   efabb23cba89707b4027532bcd096a04
#
_cell.length_a   1.000
_cell.length_b   1.000
_cell.length_c   1.000
_cell.angle_alpha   90.00
_cell.angle_beta   90.00
_cell.angle_gamma   90.00
#
_symmetry.space_group_name_H-M   'P 1'
#
loop_
_entity.id
_entity.type
_entity.pdbx_description
1 polymer ?
#
loop_
_entity_poly.entity_id
_entity_poly.type
_entity_poly.pdbx_seq_one_letter_code
_entity_poly.pdbx_strand_id
1 'polypeptide(L)'
;MKWNKFRLTTTTEAEDIVSSMLMDLGIQGVEIEDKVPLTQSDKEQMFVDILPETEADDGVAYLSFYLEEDEDKEKVLADVRAELQDMASYLNVGACTIEESQTEDVDWVNNWKQYFHQFYVDDILIIPSWEEVKPEDSDKMVIHIDPGTAFGTGMHETTQLCIRQIRKYTTPETTILDVGCGSGILGMLALKFGAKYSVGTDLDPCAIEATYENMEVNGINKDMYEMMIGNIIDLSLIHI
;
A
#
# COMPACT_ATOMS: atom_id res chain seq x y z
N MET A 1 12.72 6.02 -10.65
CA MET A 1 13.99 5.28 -10.71
C MET A 1 13.83 4.13 -11.67
N LYS A 2 14.88 3.66 -12.33
CA LYS A 2 14.79 2.47 -13.17
C LYS A 2 15.38 1.30 -12.42
N TRP A 3 14.70 0.17 -12.50
CA TRP A 3 15.11 -1.06 -11.86
C TRP A 3 15.29 -2.16 -12.89
N ASN A 4 16.33 -2.95 -12.74
CA ASN A 4 16.48 -4.19 -13.48
C ASN A 4 15.73 -5.28 -12.70
N LYS A 5 14.63 -5.80 -13.27
CA LYS A 5 13.86 -6.90 -12.71
C LYS A 5 14.37 -8.22 -13.28
N PHE A 6 14.63 -9.16 -12.39
CA PHE A 6 15.04 -10.52 -12.71
C PHE A 6 14.00 -11.50 -12.20
N ARG A 7 13.58 -12.42 -13.03
CA ARG A 7 12.65 -13.50 -12.68
C ARG A 7 13.36 -14.83 -12.75
N LEU A 8 13.60 -15.43 -11.60
CA LEU A 8 14.24 -16.73 -11.43
C LEU A 8 13.17 -17.83 -11.35
N THR A 9 13.30 -18.87 -12.17
CA THR A 9 12.42 -20.05 -12.09
C THR A 9 13.09 -21.11 -11.20
N THR A 10 12.34 -21.59 -10.19
CA THR A 10 12.77 -22.65 -9.28
C THR A 10 11.63 -23.61 -9.02
N THR A 11 11.74 -24.46 -7.99
CA THR A 11 10.66 -25.35 -7.55
C THR A 11 10.00 -24.81 -6.28
N THR A 12 8.74 -25.17 -6.05
CA THR A 12 8.02 -24.83 -4.81
C THR A 12 8.68 -25.44 -3.57
N GLU A 13 9.43 -26.56 -3.72
CA GLU A 13 10.23 -27.16 -2.64
C GLU A 13 11.46 -26.32 -2.26
N ALA A 14 12.03 -25.59 -3.23
CA ALA A 14 13.28 -24.84 -3.05
C ALA A 14 13.08 -23.33 -2.83
N GLU A 15 11.90 -22.79 -3.05
CA GLU A 15 11.64 -21.34 -3.11
C GLU A 15 12.09 -20.57 -1.87
N ASP A 16 11.78 -21.06 -0.66
CA ASP A 16 12.19 -20.43 0.60
C ASP A 16 13.71 -20.41 0.76
N ILE A 17 14.39 -21.52 0.39
CA ILE A 17 15.85 -21.65 0.51
C ILE A 17 16.53 -20.74 -0.52
N VAL A 18 16.01 -20.71 -1.74
CA VAL A 18 16.52 -19.83 -2.80
C VAL A 18 16.26 -18.35 -2.45
N SER A 19 15.10 -18.02 -1.88
CA SER A 19 14.81 -16.68 -1.40
C SER A 19 15.80 -16.24 -0.30
N SER A 20 16.07 -17.13 0.65
CA SER A 20 17.07 -16.86 1.71
C SER A 20 18.47 -16.67 1.14
N MET A 21 18.88 -17.47 0.17
CA MET A 21 20.16 -17.32 -0.52
C MET A 21 20.27 -15.96 -1.24
N LEU A 22 19.22 -15.52 -1.92
CA LEU A 22 19.20 -14.19 -2.56
C LEU A 22 19.39 -13.06 -1.52
N MET A 23 18.75 -13.18 -0.34
CA MET A 23 18.92 -12.23 0.75
C MET A 23 20.35 -12.24 1.31
N ASP A 24 20.97 -13.41 1.44
CA ASP A 24 22.36 -13.56 1.91
C ASP A 24 23.36 -12.91 0.92
N LEU A 25 23.04 -12.86 -0.35
CA LEU A 25 23.79 -12.13 -1.38
C LEU A 25 23.55 -10.61 -1.37
N GLY A 26 22.71 -10.11 -0.45
CA GLY A 26 22.41 -8.68 -0.29
C GLY A 26 21.22 -8.18 -1.10
N ILE A 27 20.51 -9.05 -1.79
CA ILE A 27 19.29 -8.70 -2.56
C ILE A 27 18.15 -8.48 -1.57
N GLN A 28 17.66 -7.23 -1.47
CA GLN A 28 16.57 -6.85 -0.58
C GLN A 28 15.23 -6.94 -1.30
N GLY A 29 14.34 -7.79 -0.76
CA GLY A 29 12.98 -7.95 -1.29
C GLY A 29 12.93 -8.92 -2.47
N VAL A 30 12.32 -10.07 -2.23
CA VAL A 30 12.07 -11.10 -3.23
C VAL A 30 10.57 -11.35 -3.27
N GLU A 31 9.97 -11.24 -4.45
CA GLU A 31 8.57 -11.63 -4.69
C GLU A 31 8.54 -13.09 -5.05
N ILE A 32 7.72 -13.89 -4.37
CA ILE A 32 7.51 -15.31 -4.68
C ILE A 32 6.14 -15.46 -5.32
N GLU A 33 6.10 -16.05 -6.51
CA GLU A 33 4.89 -16.45 -7.22
C GLU A 33 4.87 -17.96 -7.34
N ASP A 34 3.95 -18.62 -6.65
CA ASP A 34 3.75 -20.06 -6.65
C ASP A 34 2.26 -20.42 -6.74
N LYS A 35 1.96 -21.71 -6.77
CA LYS A 35 0.61 -22.26 -6.73
C LYS A 35 0.41 -23.15 -5.49
N VAL A 36 1.25 -22.99 -4.47
CA VAL A 36 1.11 -23.73 -3.22
C VAL A 36 -0.20 -23.36 -2.53
N PRO A 37 -1.05 -24.32 -2.19
CA PRO A 37 -2.31 -24.02 -1.53
C PRO A 37 -2.09 -23.37 -0.17
N LEU A 38 -2.78 -22.24 0.06
CA LEU A 38 -2.76 -21.54 1.34
C LEU A 38 -3.17 -22.48 2.50
N THR A 39 -2.40 -22.47 3.56
CA THR A 39 -2.73 -23.21 4.79
C THR A 39 -3.95 -22.57 5.48
N GLN A 40 -4.56 -23.29 6.43
CA GLN A 40 -5.66 -22.73 7.23
C GLN A 40 -5.21 -21.53 8.04
N SER A 41 -3.97 -21.53 8.52
CA SER A 41 -3.38 -20.39 9.25
C SER A 41 -3.22 -19.16 8.36
N ASP A 42 -2.76 -19.34 7.12
CA ASP A 42 -2.60 -18.24 6.17
C ASP A 42 -3.96 -17.62 5.84
N LYS A 43 -4.98 -18.46 5.62
CA LYS A 43 -6.36 -18.02 5.38
C LYS A 43 -6.93 -17.20 6.52
N GLU A 44 -6.67 -17.59 7.76
CA GLU A 44 -7.12 -16.87 8.95
C GLU A 44 -6.40 -15.52 9.12
N GLN A 45 -5.15 -15.39 8.67
CA GLN A 45 -4.37 -14.15 8.74
C GLN A 45 -4.70 -13.17 7.63
N MET A 46 -5.15 -13.64 6.49
CA MET A 46 -5.44 -12.77 5.33
C MET A 46 -6.68 -11.90 5.47
N PHE A 47 -7.59 -12.18 6.42
CA PHE A 47 -8.85 -11.44 6.61
C PHE A 47 -9.67 -11.24 5.33
N VAL A 48 -9.65 -12.22 4.42
CA VAL A 48 -10.33 -12.17 3.13
C VAL A 48 -11.53 -13.11 3.15
N ASP A 49 -12.72 -12.57 2.87
CA ASP A 49 -13.97 -13.34 2.87
C ASP A 49 -14.09 -14.32 1.67
N ILE A 50 -13.44 -13.98 0.56
CA ILE A 50 -13.43 -14.79 -0.66
C ILE A 50 -11.97 -14.99 -1.06
N LEU A 51 -11.49 -16.22 -0.93
CA LEU A 51 -10.16 -16.59 -1.40
C LEU A 51 -10.21 -16.82 -2.92
N PRO A 52 -9.19 -16.36 -3.68
CA PRO A 52 -9.11 -16.70 -5.08
C PRO A 52 -9.00 -18.22 -5.25
N GLU A 53 -9.64 -18.77 -6.27
CA GLU A 53 -9.43 -20.15 -6.67
C GLU A 53 -8.00 -20.26 -7.21
N THR A 54 -7.14 -21.00 -6.50
CA THR A 54 -5.78 -21.27 -6.94
C THR A 54 -5.78 -22.55 -7.79
N GLU A 55 -5.01 -22.55 -8.87
CA GLU A 55 -4.71 -23.77 -9.63
C GLU A 55 -3.95 -24.74 -8.74
N ALA A 56 -3.93 -26.01 -9.14
CA ALA A 56 -3.13 -27.00 -8.43
C ALA A 56 -1.63 -26.69 -8.57
N ASP A 57 -0.88 -26.89 -7.48
CA ASP A 57 0.57 -26.75 -7.48
C ASP A 57 1.18 -27.64 -8.58
N ASP A 58 1.93 -27.02 -9.47
CA ASP A 58 2.65 -27.70 -10.56
C ASP A 58 4.14 -27.93 -10.25
N GLY A 59 4.54 -27.60 -9.02
CA GLY A 59 5.90 -27.75 -8.52
C GLY A 59 6.87 -26.69 -9.02
N VAL A 60 6.34 -25.59 -9.63
CA VAL A 60 7.15 -24.49 -10.16
C VAL A 60 6.88 -23.22 -9.36
N ALA A 61 7.94 -22.53 -8.95
CA ALA A 61 7.90 -21.23 -8.34
C ALA A 61 8.74 -20.23 -9.14
N TYR A 62 8.34 -18.97 -9.08
CA TYR A 62 9.05 -17.86 -9.66
C TYR A 62 9.44 -16.85 -8.58
N LEU A 63 10.72 -16.52 -8.52
CA LEU A 63 11.24 -15.51 -7.61
C LEU A 63 11.64 -14.28 -8.42
N SER A 64 10.97 -13.16 -8.18
CA SER A 64 11.31 -11.88 -8.79
C SER A 64 12.11 -11.05 -7.82
N PHE A 65 13.25 -10.51 -8.26
CA PHE A 65 14.09 -9.61 -7.49
C PHE A 65 14.55 -8.41 -8.35
N TYR A 66 15.00 -7.36 -7.67
CA TYR A 66 15.25 -6.07 -8.30
C TYR A 66 16.65 -5.57 -7.95
N LEU A 67 17.36 -5.02 -8.94
CA LEU A 67 18.65 -4.35 -8.75
C LEU A 67 18.55 -2.92 -9.26
N GLU A 68 19.22 -1.99 -8.59
CA GLU A 68 19.32 -0.60 -9.06
C GLU A 68 20.07 -0.53 -10.40
N GLU A 69 19.86 0.55 -11.18
CA GLU A 69 20.45 0.69 -12.51
C GLU A 69 22.00 0.82 -12.44
N ASP A 70 22.54 1.31 -11.32
CA ASP A 70 23.97 1.49 -11.09
C ASP A 70 24.65 0.30 -10.40
N GLU A 71 23.92 -0.73 -10.02
CA GLU A 71 24.49 -1.97 -9.48
C GLU A 71 25.14 -2.81 -10.57
N ASP A 72 26.23 -3.50 -10.22
CA ASP A 72 26.91 -4.45 -11.09
C ASP A 72 26.11 -5.75 -11.25
N LYS A 73 25.07 -5.68 -12.09
CA LYS A 73 24.17 -6.80 -12.34
C LYS A 73 24.89 -8.07 -12.82
N GLU A 74 25.97 -7.92 -13.60
CA GLU A 74 26.69 -9.09 -14.12
C GLU A 74 27.37 -9.85 -13.00
N LYS A 75 27.95 -9.14 -12.04
CA LYS A 75 28.54 -9.74 -10.84
C LYS A 75 27.48 -10.42 -9.97
N VAL A 76 26.39 -9.71 -9.65
CA VAL A 76 25.32 -10.28 -8.82
C VAL A 76 24.72 -11.55 -9.47
N LEU A 77 24.44 -11.51 -10.77
CA LEU A 77 23.91 -12.68 -11.48
C LEU A 77 24.93 -13.83 -11.54
N ALA A 78 26.24 -13.54 -11.60
CA ALA A 78 27.26 -14.59 -11.55
C ALA A 78 27.30 -15.26 -10.17
N ASP A 79 27.21 -14.48 -9.10
CA ASP A 79 27.16 -14.97 -7.73
C ASP A 79 25.88 -15.82 -7.50
N VAL A 80 24.72 -15.32 -7.93
CA VAL A 80 23.44 -16.07 -7.86
C VAL A 80 23.53 -17.40 -8.61
N ARG A 81 24.09 -17.42 -9.83
CA ARG A 81 24.23 -18.67 -10.59
C ARG A 81 25.20 -19.66 -9.94
N ALA A 82 26.26 -19.16 -9.31
CA ALA A 82 27.22 -20.01 -8.59
C ALA A 82 26.59 -20.69 -7.39
N GLU A 83 25.82 -19.95 -6.58
CA GLU A 83 25.10 -20.49 -5.43
C GLU A 83 24.03 -21.50 -5.85
N LEU A 84 23.24 -21.19 -6.88
CA LEU A 84 22.23 -22.11 -7.42
C LEU A 84 22.88 -23.41 -7.91
N GLN A 85 24.07 -23.35 -8.53
CA GLN A 85 24.80 -24.52 -8.98
C GLN A 85 25.30 -25.38 -7.81
N ASP A 86 25.72 -24.74 -6.72
CA ASP A 86 26.11 -25.47 -5.48
C ASP A 86 24.89 -26.13 -4.86
N MET A 87 23.79 -25.39 -4.72
CA MET A 87 22.52 -25.90 -4.17
C MET A 87 21.97 -27.08 -4.97
N ALA A 88 22.11 -27.07 -6.30
CA ALA A 88 21.67 -28.17 -7.17
C ALA A 88 22.35 -29.52 -6.84
N SER A 89 23.45 -29.52 -6.10
CA SER A 89 24.12 -30.74 -5.66
C SER A 89 23.37 -31.50 -4.55
N TYR A 90 22.49 -30.83 -3.79
CA TYR A 90 21.78 -31.41 -2.66
C TYR A 90 20.28 -31.07 -2.61
N LEU A 91 19.80 -30.16 -3.47
CA LEU A 91 18.42 -29.75 -3.52
C LEU A 91 17.94 -29.70 -5.00
N ASN A 92 16.68 -30.05 -5.24
CA ASN A 92 16.09 -29.87 -6.55
C ASN A 92 15.69 -28.41 -6.76
N VAL A 93 16.56 -27.61 -7.31
CA VAL A 93 16.32 -26.17 -7.58
C VAL A 93 15.63 -25.90 -8.93
N GLY A 94 15.24 -26.93 -9.67
CA GLY A 94 14.52 -26.82 -10.94
C GLY A 94 15.37 -26.28 -12.10
N ALA A 95 14.73 -25.50 -12.97
CA ALA A 95 15.36 -25.02 -14.21
C ALA A 95 16.40 -23.92 -14.00
N CYS A 96 16.31 -23.16 -12.90
CA CYS A 96 17.19 -22.03 -12.57
C CYS A 96 17.36 -21.01 -13.71
N THR A 97 16.34 -20.85 -14.56
CA THR A 97 16.39 -19.85 -15.63
C THR A 97 16.14 -18.47 -15.03
N ILE A 98 16.95 -17.49 -15.45
CA ILE A 98 16.81 -16.09 -15.03
C ILE A 98 16.45 -15.28 -16.26
N GLU A 99 15.27 -14.67 -16.26
CA GLU A 99 14.79 -13.74 -17.27
C GLU A 99 15.02 -12.31 -16.78
N GLU A 100 15.60 -11.47 -17.65
CA GLU A 100 15.84 -10.06 -17.37
C GLU A 100 14.76 -9.22 -18.03
N SER A 101 14.24 -8.26 -17.29
CA SER A 101 13.34 -7.21 -17.77
C SER A 101 13.67 -5.89 -17.07
N GLN A 102 13.14 -4.79 -17.58
CA GLN A 102 13.27 -3.49 -16.92
C GLN A 102 11.90 -3.02 -16.45
N THR A 103 11.87 -2.46 -15.26
CA THR A 103 10.68 -1.78 -14.73
C THR A 103 11.06 -0.37 -14.31
N GLU A 104 10.16 0.56 -14.44
CA GLU A 104 10.33 1.94 -13.99
C GLU A 104 9.37 2.19 -12.82
N ASP A 105 9.85 2.88 -11.78
CA ASP A 105 9.01 3.30 -10.63
C ASP A 105 7.76 4.06 -11.08
N VAL A 106 7.83 4.72 -12.25
CA VAL A 106 6.69 5.45 -12.83
C VAL A 106 5.48 4.55 -13.03
N ASP A 107 5.69 3.28 -13.37
CA ASP A 107 4.59 2.35 -13.59
C ASP A 107 3.92 1.91 -12.27
N TRP A 108 4.67 1.85 -11.18
CA TRP A 108 4.13 1.51 -9.86
C TRP A 108 3.47 2.72 -9.19
N VAL A 109 4.17 3.85 -9.14
CA VAL A 109 3.72 5.07 -8.45
C VAL A 109 2.47 5.68 -9.09
N ASN A 110 2.24 5.50 -10.39
CA ASN A 110 1.13 6.11 -11.11
C ASN A 110 0.09 5.14 -11.63
N ASN A 111 0.40 3.83 -11.69
CA ASN A 111 -0.51 2.85 -12.31
C ASN A 111 -1.83 2.71 -11.54
N TRP A 112 -1.83 2.88 -10.22
CA TRP A 112 -3.03 2.86 -9.39
C TRP A 112 -3.97 4.04 -9.69
N LYS A 113 -3.46 5.18 -10.19
CA LYS A 113 -4.28 6.37 -10.53
C LYS A 113 -5.34 6.08 -11.58
N GLN A 114 -5.06 5.16 -12.50
CA GLN A 114 -6.04 4.75 -13.52
C GLN A 114 -7.22 3.93 -12.97
N TYR A 115 -7.09 3.40 -11.77
CA TYR A 115 -8.14 2.61 -11.11
C TYR A 115 -8.90 3.40 -10.05
N PHE A 116 -8.37 4.57 -9.64
CA PHE A 116 -9.01 5.42 -8.67
C PHE A 116 -9.76 6.54 -9.36
N HIS A 117 -11.10 6.46 -9.33
CA HIS A 117 -12.01 7.43 -9.92
C HIS A 117 -12.89 8.05 -8.85
N GLN A 118 -13.51 9.19 -9.20
CA GLN A 118 -14.48 9.85 -8.34
C GLN A 118 -15.64 8.91 -7.97
N PHE A 119 -16.12 9.03 -6.76
CA PHE A 119 -17.29 8.31 -6.26
C PHE A 119 -18.04 9.14 -5.22
N TYR A 120 -19.24 8.64 -4.82
CA TYR A 120 -20.09 9.38 -3.90
C TYR A 120 -20.32 8.59 -2.62
N VAL A 121 -20.32 9.34 -1.50
CA VAL A 121 -20.87 8.88 -0.22
C VAL A 121 -22.01 9.83 0.12
N ASP A 122 -23.24 9.41 -0.14
CA ASP A 122 -24.47 10.21 -0.07
C ASP A 122 -24.36 11.48 -0.96
N ASP A 123 -24.34 12.68 -0.41
CA ASP A 123 -24.17 13.97 -1.12
C ASP A 123 -22.72 14.49 -1.13
N ILE A 124 -21.76 13.67 -0.72
CA ILE A 124 -20.34 14.00 -0.72
C ILE A 124 -19.69 13.40 -1.96
N LEU A 125 -19.04 14.24 -2.76
CA LEU A 125 -18.19 13.81 -3.86
C LEU A 125 -16.75 13.63 -3.35
N ILE A 126 -16.24 12.41 -3.44
CA ILE A 126 -14.82 12.09 -3.20
C ILE A 126 -14.17 11.95 -4.57
N ILE A 127 -13.16 12.75 -4.83
CA ILE A 127 -12.57 12.92 -6.15
C ILE A 127 -11.05 13.09 -6.03
N PRO A 128 -10.23 12.43 -6.89
CA PRO A 128 -8.80 12.70 -6.93
C PRO A 128 -8.51 14.11 -7.46
N SER A 129 -7.35 14.67 -7.09
CA SER A 129 -6.98 16.05 -7.49
C SER A 129 -6.77 16.23 -8.99
N TRP A 130 -6.50 15.15 -9.73
CA TRP A 130 -6.30 15.17 -11.20
C TRP A 130 -7.61 15.06 -12.00
N GLU A 131 -8.76 14.88 -11.35
CA GLU A 131 -10.07 14.89 -12.00
C GLU A 131 -10.78 16.23 -11.74
N GLU A 132 -11.56 16.70 -12.71
CA GLU A 132 -12.33 17.92 -12.59
C GLU A 132 -13.73 17.66 -12.06
N VAL A 133 -14.19 18.51 -11.14
CA VAL A 133 -15.56 18.48 -10.63
C VAL A 133 -16.52 18.86 -11.75
N LYS A 134 -17.47 18.01 -12.06
CA LYS A 134 -18.45 18.25 -13.11
C LYS A 134 -19.44 19.35 -12.69
N PRO A 135 -19.99 20.14 -13.67
CA PRO A 135 -20.97 21.19 -13.35
C PRO A 135 -22.19 20.70 -12.59
N GLU A 136 -22.59 19.45 -12.79
CA GLU A 136 -23.73 18.79 -12.11
C GLU A 136 -23.48 18.52 -10.62
N ASP A 137 -22.20 18.59 -10.18
CA ASP A 137 -21.79 18.34 -8.80
C ASP A 137 -21.41 19.63 -8.05
N SER A 138 -21.66 20.78 -8.65
CA SER A 138 -21.27 22.09 -8.10
C SER A 138 -21.94 22.44 -6.76
N ASP A 139 -23.04 21.79 -6.42
CA ASP A 139 -23.79 21.97 -5.17
C ASP A 139 -23.43 20.95 -4.09
N LYS A 140 -22.58 19.97 -4.43
CA LYS A 140 -22.16 18.92 -3.50
C LYS A 140 -21.02 19.36 -2.60
N MET A 141 -20.89 18.69 -1.45
CA MET A 141 -19.65 18.76 -0.69
C MET A 141 -18.56 17.98 -1.41
N VAL A 142 -17.50 18.67 -1.79
CA VAL A 142 -16.36 18.05 -2.49
C VAL A 142 -15.20 17.87 -1.52
N ILE A 143 -14.58 16.71 -1.56
CA ILE A 143 -13.29 16.43 -0.93
C ILE A 143 -12.36 15.79 -1.96
N HIS A 144 -11.19 16.38 -2.12
CA HIS A 144 -10.13 15.84 -2.94
C HIS A 144 -9.27 14.91 -2.10
N ILE A 145 -9.03 13.70 -2.59
CA ILE A 145 -8.20 12.69 -1.93
C ILE A 145 -7.23 12.10 -2.94
N ASP A 146 -5.96 12.32 -2.68
CA ASP A 146 -4.87 11.63 -3.35
C ASP A 146 -4.26 10.64 -2.36
N PRO A 147 -4.62 9.34 -2.46
CA PRO A 147 -4.14 8.36 -1.47
C PRO A 147 -2.61 8.16 -1.54
N GLY A 148 -1.99 8.46 -2.69
CA GLY A 148 -0.54 8.33 -2.85
C GLY A 148 -0.08 6.90 -2.51
N THR A 149 0.97 6.81 -1.69
CA THR A 149 1.45 5.55 -1.08
C THR A 149 0.74 5.21 0.23
N ALA A 150 -0.01 6.17 0.82
CA ALA A 150 -0.75 5.95 2.05
C ALA A 150 -2.09 5.25 1.78
N PHE A 151 -2.52 4.42 2.72
CA PHE A 151 -3.83 3.77 2.68
C PHE A 151 -4.95 4.79 2.91
N GLY A 152 -6.16 4.55 2.33
CA GLY A 152 -7.34 5.36 2.65
C GLY A 152 -7.92 6.14 1.49
N THR A 153 -8.31 5.44 0.41
CA THR A 153 -9.04 6.04 -0.73
C THR A 153 -10.46 6.50 -0.37
N GLY A 154 -11.02 6.03 0.75
CA GLY A 154 -12.41 6.25 1.10
C GLY A 154 -13.41 5.30 0.43
N MET A 155 -12.99 4.50 -0.54
CA MET A 155 -13.88 3.59 -1.29
C MET A 155 -14.38 2.42 -0.46
N HIS A 156 -13.62 1.99 0.55
CA HIS A 156 -13.99 0.85 1.38
C HIS A 156 -15.29 1.12 2.17
N GLU A 157 -16.15 0.14 2.26
CA GLU A 157 -17.46 0.27 2.92
C GLU A 157 -17.35 0.72 4.39
N THR A 158 -16.32 0.25 5.10
CA THR A 158 -16.07 0.68 6.49
C THR A 158 -15.77 2.17 6.58
N THR A 159 -14.97 2.72 5.65
CA THR A 159 -14.68 4.16 5.59
C THR A 159 -15.95 4.95 5.30
N GLN A 160 -16.79 4.49 4.37
CA GLN A 160 -18.08 5.12 4.07
C GLN A 160 -19.03 5.10 5.28
N LEU A 161 -19.06 4.01 6.03
CA LEU A 161 -19.82 3.94 7.29
C LEU A 161 -19.29 4.92 8.33
N CYS A 162 -17.97 5.04 8.49
CA CYS A 162 -17.35 6.02 9.38
C CYS A 162 -17.72 7.46 8.96
N ILE A 163 -17.66 7.78 7.66
CA ILE A 163 -18.06 9.11 7.14
C ILE A 163 -19.48 9.47 7.56
N ARG A 164 -20.43 8.54 7.39
CA ARG A 164 -21.84 8.75 7.79
C ARG A 164 -21.99 8.95 9.29
N GLN A 165 -21.23 8.21 10.11
CA GLN A 165 -21.27 8.37 11.57
C GLN A 165 -20.63 9.69 12.01
N ILE A 166 -19.47 10.05 11.45
CA ILE A 166 -18.81 11.33 11.73
C ILE A 166 -19.78 12.47 11.42
N ARG A 167 -20.41 12.48 10.25
CA ARG A 167 -21.40 13.51 9.88
C ARG A 167 -22.54 13.62 10.90
N LYS A 168 -23.03 12.49 11.39
CA LYS A 168 -24.14 12.43 12.34
C LYS A 168 -23.79 12.99 13.72
N TYR A 169 -22.55 12.79 14.17
CA TYR A 169 -22.16 13.11 15.55
C TYR A 169 -21.29 14.39 15.65
N THR A 170 -20.80 14.92 14.53
CA THR A 170 -20.00 16.14 14.54
C THR A 170 -20.83 17.36 14.90
N THR A 171 -20.29 18.17 15.80
CA THR A 171 -20.81 19.47 16.24
C THR A 171 -19.65 20.46 16.25
N PRO A 172 -19.90 21.80 16.38
CA PRO A 172 -18.84 22.81 16.47
C PRO A 172 -17.89 22.64 17.66
N GLU A 173 -18.27 21.85 18.67
CA GLU A 173 -17.43 21.56 19.85
C GLU A 173 -16.66 20.25 19.71
N THR A 174 -16.89 19.49 18.63
CA THR A 174 -16.27 18.18 18.43
C THR A 174 -14.79 18.32 18.16
N THR A 175 -13.98 17.58 18.92
CA THR A 175 -12.60 17.24 18.57
C THR A 175 -12.59 15.75 18.20
N ILE A 176 -11.95 15.40 17.08
CA ILE A 176 -11.84 14.01 16.60
C ILE A 176 -10.42 13.50 16.79
N LEU A 177 -10.29 12.24 17.15
CA LEU A 177 -9.06 11.47 17.10
C LEU A 177 -9.22 10.40 16.01
N ASP A 178 -8.41 10.50 14.96
CA ASP A 178 -8.39 9.59 13.80
C ASP A 178 -7.19 8.66 13.92
N VAL A 179 -7.43 7.42 14.33
CA VAL A 179 -6.39 6.42 14.60
C VAL A 179 -6.20 5.53 13.36
N GLY A 180 -4.99 5.49 12.82
CA GLY A 180 -4.73 4.90 11.51
C GLY A 180 -5.31 5.78 10.41
N CYS A 181 -4.96 7.07 10.43
CA CYS A 181 -5.63 8.09 9.60
C CYS A 181 -5.32 7.97 8.10
N GLY A 182 -4.20 7.34 7.72
CA GLY A 182 -3.80 7.15 6.32
C GLY A 182 -3.80 8.46 5.53
N SER A 183 -4.69 8.59 4.55
CA SER A 183 -4.87 9.80 3.74
C SER A 183 -5.46 11.01 4.50
N GLY A 184 -5.90 10.82 5.74
CA GLY A 184 -6.55 11.84 6.57
C GLY A 184 -8.02 12.12 6.22
N ILE A 185 -8.64 11.32 5.37
CA ILE A 185 -10.00 11.57 4.85
C ILE A 185 -11.05 11.74 5.95
N LEU A 186 -11.02 10.93 7.01
CA LEU A 186 -12.02 10.98 8.09
C LEU A 186 -11.88 12.27 8.92
N GLY A 187 -10.64 12.59 9.31
CA GLY A 187 -10.35 13.82 10.05
C GLY A 187 -10.69 15.08 9.26
N MET A 188 -10.36 15.11 7.95
CA MET A 188 -10.70 16.24 7.07
C MET A 188 -12.20 16.39 6.87
N LEU A 189 -12.94 15.30 6.69
CA LEU A 189 -14.41 15.35 6.58
C LEU A 189 -15.04 15.81 7.88
N ALA A 190 -14.52 15.41 9.04
CA ALA A 190 -15.00 15.94 10.31
C ALA A 190 -14.86 17.47 10.39
N LEU A 191 -13.73 18.02 9.96
CA LEU A 191 -13.52 19.49 9.90
C LEU A 191 -14.49 20.14 8.90
N LYS A 192 -14.71 19.54 7.74
CA LYS A 192 -15.70 20.05 6.76
C LYS A 192 -17.14 19.98 7.28
N PHE A 193 -17.46 19.03 8.16
CA PHE A 193 -18.77 18.97 8.86
C PHE A 193 -18.86 19.95 10.04
N GLY A 194 -17.80 20.67 10.35
CA GLY A 194 -17.78 21.72 11.36
C GLY A 194 -17.14 21.32 12.68
N ALA A 195 -16.38 20.23 12.75
CA ALA A 195 -15.58 19.92 13.93
C ALA A 195 -14.58 21.05 14.23
N LYS A 196 -14.29 21.22 15.51
CA LYS A 196 -13.38 22.26 16.00
C LYS A 196 -11.93 21.93 15.69
N TYR A 197 -11.55 20.66 15.82
CA TYR A 197 -10.16 20.21 15.72
C TYR A 197 -10.08 18.72 15.39
N SER A 198 -9.04 18.32 14.70
CA SER A 198 -8.73 16.92 14.38
C SER A 198 -7.32 16.57 14.81
N VAL A 199 -7.13 15.37 15.31
CA VAL A 199 -5.82 14.77 15.57
C VAL A 199 -5.77 13.43 14.84
N GLY A 200 -4.77 13.23 13.98
CA GLY A 200 -4.51 11.98 13.29
C GLY A 200 -3.27 11.28 13.82
N THR A 201 -3.32 9.97 13.92
CA THR A 201 -2.15 9.15 14.24
C THR A 201 -2.01 8.04 13.23
N ASP A 202 -0.78 7.76 12.81
CA ASP A 202 -0.48 6.62 11.95
C ASP A 202 0.90 6.04 12.29
N LEU A 203 1.11 4.77 11.98
CA LEU A 203 2.42 4.10 12.09
C LEU A 203 3.30 4.39 10.88
N ASP A 204 2.67 4.64 9.73
CA ASP A 204 3.36 4.93 8.48
C ASP A 204 3.71 6.42 8.38
N PRO A 205 5.00 6.79 8.32
CA PRO A 205 5.41 8.18 8.09
C PRO A 205 4.82 8.81 6.82
N CYS A 206 4.57 8.01 5.76
CA CYS A 206 3.99 8.49 4.51
C CYS A 206 2.55 9.02 4.70
N ALA A 207 1.82 8.55 5.72
CA ALA A 207 0.49 9.03 6.04
C ALA A 207 0.48 10.51 6.45
N ILE A 208 1.54 11.00 7.09
CA ILE A 208 1.66 12.41 7.50
C ILE A 208 1.75 13.31 6.27
N GLU A 209 2.65 12.97 5.36
CA GLU A 209 2.84 13.74 4.12
C GLU A 209 1.56 13.74 3.29
N ALA A 210 0.98 12.56 3.05
CA ALA A 210 -0.27 12.42 2.30
C ALA A 210 -1.43 13.21 2.92
N THR A 211 -1.58 13.18 4.26
CA THR A 211 -2.62 13.97 4.95
C THR A 211 -2.41 15.46 4.75
N TYR A 212 -1.19 15.98 4.91
CA TYR A 212 -0.94 17.43 4.73
C TYR A 212 -1.10 17.88 3.27
N GLU A 213 -0.72 17.07 2.29
CA GLU A 213 -0.98 17.33 0.88
C GLU A 213 -2.48 17.38 0.58
N ASN A 214 -3.23 16.41 1.06
CA ASN A 214 -4.68 16.37 0.94
C ASN A 214 -5.36 17.56 1.62
N MET A 215 -4.88 17.99 2.80
CA MET A 215 -5.38 19.19 3.47
C MET A 215 -5.16 20.45 2.62
N GLU A 216 -3.99 20.60 2.01
CA GLU A 216 -3.66 21.74 1.18
C GLU A 216 -4.59 21.84 -0.04
N VAL A 217 -4.79 20.72 -0.76
CA VAL A 217 -5.72 20.66 -1.90
C VAL A 217 -7.16 20.99 -1.49
N ASN A 218 -7.57 20.63 -0.27
CA ASN A 218 -8.91 20.92 0.25
C ASN A 218 -9.06 22.28 0.94
N GLY A 219 -8.01 23.09 0.99
CA GLY A 219 -8.01 24.39 1.66
C GLY A 219 -8.24 24.32 3.16
N ILE A 220 -7.86 23.22 3.81
CA ILE A 220 -7.99 23.02 5.27
C ILE A 220 -6.77 23.63 5.95
N ASN A 221 -7.01 24.48 6.97
CA ASN A 221 -5.93 25.09 7.73
C ASN A 221 -5.18 24.02 8.54
N LYS A 222 -3.84 24.00 8.42
CA LYS A 222 -2.95 23.07 9.14
C LYS A 222 -3.04 23.22 10.66
N ASP A 223 -3.45 24.39 11.16
CA ASP A 223 -3.66 24.59 12.61
C ASP A 223 -4.90 23.85 13.15
N MET A 224 -5.75 23.32 12.29
CA MET A 224 -6.96 22.60 12.69
C MET A 224 -6.79 21.07 12.68
N TYR A 225 -5.66 20.56 12.19
CA TYR A 225 -5.39 19.12 12.09
C TYR A 225 -3.95 18.83 12.45
N GLU A 226 -3.73 18.21 13.59
CA GLU A 226 -2.41 17.77 14.06
C GLU A 226 -2.17 16.30 13.68
N MET A 227 -0.96 16.00 13.21
CA MET A 227 -0.56 14.64 12.83
C MET A 227 0.57 14.15 13.72
N MET A 228 0.47 12.90 14.17
CA MET A 228 1.49 12.24 14.99
C MET A 228 1.84 10.86 14.45
N ILE A 229 3.15 10.56 14.37
CA ILE A 229 3.63 9.21 14.10
C ILE A 229 3.58 8.39 15.38
N GLY A 230 2.97 7.22 15.34
CA GLY A 230 3.05 6.25 16.42
C GLY A 230 1.77 5.48 16.68
N ASN A 231 1.93 4.47 17.54
CA ASN A 231 0.82 3.69 18.02
C ASN A 231 0.07 4.47 19.11
N ILE A 232 -1.24 4.49 19.06
CA ILE A 232 -2.08 5.13 20.08
C ILE A 232 -1.80 4.63 21.50
N ILE A 233 -1.34 3.39 21.65
CA ILE A 233 -1.00 2.79 22.95
C ILE A 233 0.24 3.45 23.55
N ASP A 234 1.20 3.85 22.71
CA ASP A 234 2.48 4.41 23.12
C ASP A 234 2.44 5.94 23.17
N LEU A 235 1.48 6.55 22.48
CA LEU A 235 1.30 8.01 22.48
C LEU A 235 0.61 8.46 23.76
N SER A 236 1.25 9.38 24.45
CA SER A 236 0.62 10.03 25.61
C SER A 236 -0.41 11.05 25.17
N LEU A 237 -1.66 10.67 25.10
CA LEU A 237 -2.79 11.52 24.69
C LEU A 237 -3.33 12.40 25.81
N ILE A 238 -2.55 12.62 26.90
CA ILE A 238 -2.97 13.38 28.09
C ILE A 238 -3.32 14.84 27.76
N HIS A 239 -2.87 15.35 26.62
CA HIS A 239 -3.03 16.76 26.24
C HIS A 239 -4.03 16.98 25.08
N ILE A 240 -4.77 15.96 24.67
CA ILE A 240 -5.80 16.03 23.61
C ILE A 240 -7.18 16.25 24.22
#